data_a7fe35ba35dc6fe9588c2fbe999d29b8
#
_entry.id   a7fe35ba35dc6fe9588c2fbe999d29b8
#
_cell.length_a   1.000
_cell.length_b   1.000
_cell.length_c   1.000
_cell.angle_alpha   90.00
_cell.angle_beta   90.00
_cell.angle_gamma   90.00
#
_symmetry.space_group_name_H-M   'P 1'
#
loop_
_entity.id
_entity.type
_entity.pdbx_description
1 polymer ?
#
loop_
_entity_poly.entity_id
_entity_poly.type
_entity_poly.pdbx_seq_one_letter_code
_entity_poly.pdbx_strand_id
1 'polypeptide(L)'
;MTSLGELRPELTFNEKPLLTACEWLHKHPDIYATQRRALYKYCKQALAAVDGVPVIYKRKLFGPDKIPLGRFYAQSDILSAPYQPVAVKATIFAHTDTDVDAVASHPTVLLGLAKKYLEDAQVSSLEHYIGRRQEVLDSIEVGPAVCERYNKANNLLGGQSLSVRDIKKLLFNILCYGGGVGTWTSKFDMKPTEYKLPPFVKKFQTELKAIVKELLCCEDLAPIAAVIKKQMLKDNKTAGNLDFKTASIIIQTFETELVLIMLDEFRNNDVNVTGFIYDGFHISCKDQDLMNRIFANGYRKQLESYGFSMPFTIKEWAEPLLEPTPETAIDDGLYFDYFESSTSETLSKILLSYIKDNYLLINKNLMKYKGGVWLPAKLDQLYGFLKTPVNIDVNKKITLYINQCEKDCIKILKANVGNATPFKAALDDAVKYTPEEHQQVAWDAHPHLLNFLNGTYNFKTHIFQPHNKT
;
A
#
# COMPACT_ATOMS: atom_id res chain seq x y z
N MET A 1 -22.25 -28.81 -0.47
CA MET A 1 -22.16 -27.46 0.18
C MET A 1 -22.11 -27.53 1.70
N THR A 2 -22.27 -28.69 2.30
CA THR A 2 -22.31 -28.89 3.76
C THR A 2 -20.95 -28.70 4.50
N SER A 3 -19.84 -28.63 3.76
CA SER A 3 -18.51 -28.57 4.37
C SER A 3 -17.97 -27.16 4.68
N LEU A 4 -18.56 -26.11 4.11
CA LEU A 4 -18.07 -24.72 4.25
C LEU A 4 -18.91 -23.84 5.19
N GLY A 5 -20.05 -24.34 5.70
CA GLY A 5 -20.93 -23.55 6.57
C GLY A 5 -21.47 -22.27 5.89
N GLU A 6 -21.92 -21.31 6.69
CA GLU A 6 -22.35 -19.99 6.20
C GLU A 6 -21.14 -19.06 6.06
N LEU A 7 -20.76 -18.77 4.81
CA LEU A 7 -19.60 -17.95 4.51
C LEU A 7 -19.93 -16.45 4.62
N ARG A 8 -19.12 -15.70 5.34
CA ARG A 8 -19.27 -14.24 5.47
C ARG A 8 -18.84 -13.54 4.15
N PRO A 9 -19.70 -12.72 3.54
CA PRO A 9 -19.37 -12.00 2.31
C PRO A 9 -18.53 -10.74 2.55
N GLU A 10 -18.65 -10.14 3.74
CA GLU A 10 -18.06 -8.85 4.07
C GLU A 10 -17.61 -8.80 5.54
N LEU A 11 -16.56 -8.04 5.80
CA LEU A 11 -16.04 -7.71 7.14
C LEU A 11 -15.68 -6.23 7.18
N THR A 12 -15.84 -5.61 8.34
CA THR A 12 -15.42 -4.23 8.59
C THR A 12 -14.48 -4.19 9.80
N PHE A 13 -13.40 -3.45 9.67
CA PHE A 13 -12.44 -3.15 10.74
C PHE A 13 -12.22 -1.65 10.82
N ASN A 14 -12.03 -1.14 12.03
CA ASN A 14 -11.55 0.22 12.25
C ASN A 14 -10.05 0.16 12.52
N GLU A 15 -9.25 0.46 11.51
CA GLU A 15 -7.80 0.56 11.62
C GLU A 15 -7.44 1.80 12.47
N LYS A 16 -6.62 1.61 13.51
CA LYS A 16 -6.20 2.68 14.41
C LYS A 16 -4.70 2.94 14.27
N PRO A 17 -4.25 3.60 13.21
CA PRO A 17 -2.84 3.93 13.01
C PRO A 17 -2.38 4.97 14.05
N LEU A 18 -1.08 5.00 14.32
CA LEU A 18 -0.46 6.03 15.14
C LEU A 18 -0.56 7.39 14.42
N LEU A 19 -1.35 8.32 14.97
CA LEU A 19 -1.66 9.60 14.32
C LEU A 19 -0.43 10.46 14.07
N THR A 20 0.53 10.48 14.99
CA THR A 20 1.79 11.22 14.80
C THR A 20 2.60 10.68 13.61
N ALA A 21 2.59 9.36 13.39
CA ALA A 21 3.21 8.75 12.22
C ALA A 21 2.44 9.09 10.93
N CYS A 22 1.11 9.11 10.98
CA CYS A 22 0.28 9.54 9.85
C CYS A 22 0.50 11.01 9.50
N GLU A 23 0.62 11.89 10.50
CA GLU A 23 0.93 13.30 10.29
C GLU A 23 2.30 13.47 9.62
N TRP A 24 3.30 12.76 10.12
CA TRP A 24 4.64 12.79 9.54
C TRP A 24 4.65 12.25 8.10
N LEU A 25 4.05 11.09 7.83
CA LEU A 25 3.95 10.52 6.48
C LEU A 25 3.15 11.42 5.52
N HIS A 26 2.12 12.12 6.01
CA HIS A 26 1.35 13.07 5.23
C HIS A 26 2.19 14.27 4.78
N LYS A 27 3.10 14.73 5.62
CA LYS A 27 4.06 15.81 5.31
C LYS A 27 5.21 15.36 4.40
N HIS A 28 5.46 14.03 4.31
CA HIS A 28 6.57 13.45 3.56
C HIS A 28 6.09 12.41 2.52
N PRO A 29 5.20 12.79 1.57
CA PRO A 29 4.61 11.84 0.63
C PRO A 29 5.61 11.28 -0.40
N ASP A 30 6.84 11.79 -0.45
CA ASP A 30 7.92 11.39 -1.34
C ASP A 30 8.65 10.09 -0.94
N ILE A 31 8.40 9.56 0.25
CA ILE A 31 9.09 8.39 0.81
C ILE A 31 8.88 7.11 -0.02
N TYR A 32 7.70 6.93 -0.67
CA TYR A 32 7.40 5.75 -1.48
C TYR A 32 6.79 6.08 -2.84
N ALA A 33 7.57 5.89 -3.89
CA ALA A 33 7.21 6.32 -5.25
C ALA A 33 5.92 5.69 -5.80
N THR A 34 5.70 4.39 -5.59
CA THR A 34 4.60 3.64 -6.23
C THR A 34 3.27 3.69 -5.48
N GLN A 35 3.27 4.08 -4.18
CA GLN A 35 2.09 4.04 -3.31
C GLN A 35 1.77 5.39 -2.66
N ARG A 36 2.46 6.44 -3.05
CA ARG A 36 2.41 7.77 -2.43
C ARG A 36 0.99 8.32 -2.32
N ARG A 37 0.24 8.31 -3.43
CA ARG A 37 -1.12 8.86 -3.46
C ARG A 37 -2.05 8.13 -2.49
N ALA A 38 -2.03 6.81 -2.51
CA ALA A 38 -2.91 6.01 -1.67
C ALA A 38 -2.52 6.09 -0.19
N LEU A 39 -1.21 6.14 0.11
CA LEU A 39 -0.73 6.38 1.47
C LEU A 39 -1.10 7.77 1.97
N TYR A 40 -0.93 8.80 1.16
CA TYR A 40 -1.36 10.16 1.47
C TYR A 40 -2.85 10.23 1.81
N LYS A 41 -3.71 9.59 0.99
CA LYS A 41 -5.15 9.51 1.25
C LYS A 41 -5.44 8.82 2.58
N TYR A 42 -4.77 7.71 2.85
CA TYR A 42 -4.91 6.97 4.10
C TYR A 42 -4.56 7.84 5.31
N CYS A 43 -3.40 8.50 5.29
CA CYS A 43 -2.98 9.40 6.37
C CYS A 43 -3.95 10.57 6.56
N LYS A 44 -4.41 11.20 5.48
CA LYS A 44 -5.40 12.29 5.51
C LYS A 44 -6.71 11.82 6.16
N GLN A 45 -7.19 10.63 5.81
CA GLN A 45 -8.40 10.08 6.42
C GLN A 45 -8.18 9.69 7.88
N ALA A 46 -7.04 9.12 8.24
CA ALA A 46 -6.69 8.79 9.60
C ALA A 46 -6.67 10.02 10.52
N LEU A 47 -6.09 11.12 10.03
CA LEU A 47 -6.05 12.39 10.76
C LEU A 47 -7.43 13.05 10.92
N ALA A 48 -8.37 12.78 10.01
CA ALA A 48 -9.74 13.30 10.08
C ALA A 48 -10.69 12.39 10.91
N ALA A 49 -10.30 11.14 11.17
CA ALA A 49 -11.15 10.15 11.82
C ALA A 49 -10.97 10.17 13.35
N VAL A 50 -12.08 10.25 14.09
CA VAL A 50 -12.06 10.22 15.56
C VAL A 50 -11.92 8.79 16.09
N ASP A 51 -12.59 7.81 15.45
CA ASP A 51 -12.70 6.42 15.91
C ASP A 51 -11.84 5.42 15.11
N GLY A 52 -10.96 5.90 14.26
CA GLY A 52 -10.15 5.09 13.34
C GLY A 52 -10.67 5.09 11.92
N VAL A 53 -9.90 4.51 11.01
CA VAL A 53 -10.19 4.42 9.57
C VAL A 53 -11.04 3.18 9.30
N PRO A 54 -12.33 3.32 8.92
CA PRO A 54 -13.16 2.17 8.61
C PRO A 54 -12.72 1.56 7.27
N VAL A 55 -12.32 0.30 7.30
CA VAL A 55 -11.94 -0.46 6.11
C VAL A 55 -12.90 -1.62 5.92
N ILE A 56 -13.54 -1.67 4.76
CA ILE A 56 -14.47 -2.73 4.38
C ILE A 56 -13.73 -3.75 3.53
N TYR A 57 -13.81 -5.02 3.89
CA TYR A 57 -13.22 -6.13 3.18
C TYR A 57 -14.32 -7.01 2.60
N LYS A 58 -14.24 -7.33 1.29
CA LYS A 58 -15.23 -8.18 0.60
C LYS A 58 -14.57 -9.38 -0.06
N ARG A 59 -15.31 -10.48 -0.10
CA ARG A 59 -14.99 -11.64 -0.93
C ARG A 59 -15.52 -11.47 -2.35
N LYS A 60 -14.87 -12.13 -3.28
CA LYS A 60 -15.42 -12.30 -4.64
C LYS A 60 -16.61 -13.26 -4.60
N LEU A 61 -17.70 -12.88 -5.28
CA LEU A 61 -18.90 -13.69 -5.40
C LEU A 61 -18.83 -14.56 -6.65
N PHE A 62 -19.16 -15.84 -6.52
CA PHE A 62 -19.09 -16.82 -7.60
C PHE A 62 -20.45 -17.46 -7.90
N GLY A 63 -20.70 -17.70 -9.17
CA GLY A 63 -21.91 -18.36 -9.67
C GLY A 63 -23.18 -17.53 -9.54
N PRO A 64 -24.35 -18.13 -9.93
CA PRO A 64 -25.66 -17.47 -9.85
C PRO A 64 -26.08 -17.22 -8.38
N ASP A 65 -25.70 -18.10 -7.47
CA ASP A 65 -26.04 -18.02 -6.05
C ASP A 65 -25.13 -17.05 -5.28
N LYS A 66 -24.20 -16.35 -5.97
CA LYS A 66 -23.30 -15.36 -5.42
C LYS A 66 -22.51 -15.87 -4.20
N ILE A 67 -21.95 -17.07 -4.28
CA ILE A 67 -21.20 -17.71 -3.19
C ILE A 67 -19.92 -16.90 -2.91
N PRO A 68 -19.69 -16.40 -1.67
CA PRO A 68 -18.49 -15.61 -1.33
C PRO A 68 -17.30 -16.54 -1.10
N LEU A 69 -16.34 -16.57 -2.03
CA LEU A 69 -15.19 -17.46 -2.00
C LEU A 69 -13.86 -16.72 -2.04
N GLY A 70 -12.82 -17.40 -1.61
CA GLY A 70 -11.45 -16.89 -1.57
C GLY A 70 -11.19 -15.96 -0.39
N ARG A 71 -10.16 -15.15 -0.53
CA ARG A 71 -9.74 -14.16 0.48
C ARG A 71 -10.62 -12.92 0.48
N PHE A 72 -10.60 -12.19 1.57
CA PHE A 72 -11.11 -10.84 1.65
C PHE A 72 -10.14 -9.85 1.03
N TYR A 73 -10.69 -8.86 0.33
CA TYR A 73 -9.95 -7.74 -0.26
C TYR A 73 -10.57 -6.44 0.20
N ALA A 74 -9.73 -5.51 0.64
CA ALA A 74 -10.18 -4.17 1.00
C ALA A 74 -10.84 -3.47 -0.20
N GLN A 75 -11.98 -2.84 0.05
CA GLN A 75 -12.83 -2.19 -0.97
C GLN A 75 -12.65 -0.68 -1.01
N SER A 76 -11.74 -0.12 -0.27
CA SER A 76 -11.52 1.32 -0.27
C SER A 76 -10.50 1.73 -1.34
N ASP A 77 -10.68 2.92 -1.90
CA ASP A 77 -9.65 3.62 -2.69
C ASP A 77 -8.45 4.02 -1.83
N ILE A 78 -8.53 3.72 -0.53
CA ILE A 78 -7.56 4.03 0.49
C ILE A 78 -6.76 2.77 0.75
N LEU A 79 -5.45 2.91 0.79
CA LEU A 79 -4.56 1.84 1.17
C LEU A 79 -4.80 1.42 2.61
N SER A 80 -5.53 0.32 2.80
CA SER A 80 -5.60 -0.38 4.08
C SER A 80 -4.24 -1.01 4.44
N ALA A 81 -4.10 -1.48 5.67
CA ALA A 81 -2.87 -2.10 6.17
C ALA A 81 -2.21 -3.12 5.21
N PRO A 82 -2.95 -4.03 4.53
CA PRO A 82 -2.37 -5.00 3.59
C PRO A 82 -1.58 -4.40 2.45
N TYR A 83 -1.96 -3.21 2.00
CA TYR A 83 -1.36 -2.55 0.85
C TYR A 83 -0.23 -1.59 1.20
N GLN A 84 0.00 -1.36 2.50
CA GLN A 84 1.11 -0.51 2.94
C GLN A 84 2.45 -1.24 2.77
N PRO A 85 3.53 -0.55 2.39
CA PRO A 85 4.88 -1.09 2.49
C PRO A 85 5.20 -1.54 3.91
N VAL A 86 6.04 -2.57 4.06
CA VAL A 86 6.31 -3.20 5.36
C VAL A 86 6.81 -2.19 6.40
N ALA A 87 7.75 -1.31 6.01
CA ALA A 87 8.26 -0.27 6.90
C ALA A 87 7.20 0.80 7.25
N VAL A 88 6.29 1.13 6.31
CA VAL A 88 5.16 2.03 6.58
C VAL A 88 4.19 1.40 7.58
N LYS A 89 3.85 0.13 7.39
CA LYS A 89 3.01 -0.60 8.36
C LYS A 89 3.63 -0.60 9.75
N ALA A 90 4.92 -0.89 9.86
CA ALA A 90 5.64 -0.84 11.12
C ALA A 90 5.56 0.55 11.77
N THR A 91 5.75 1.62 10.98
CA THR A 91 5.71 2.99 11.50
C THR A 91 4.35 3.36 12.09
N ILE A 92 3.25 2.93 11.45
CA ILE A 92 1.90 3.35 11.86
C ILE A 92 1.21 2.37 12.81
N PHE A 93 1.62 1.10 12.89
CA PHE A 93 0.95 0.08 13.69
C PHE A 93 1.80 -0.60 14.76
N ALA A 94 3.14 -0.70 14.60
CA ALA A 94 3.98 -1.48 15.53
C ALA A 94 3.94 -0.98 16.98
N HIS A 95 3.62 0.31 17.18
CA HIS A 95 3.52 0.89 18.51
C HIS A 95 2.34 0.34 19.31
N THR A 96 1.20 0.17 18.65
CA THR A 96 -0.07 -0.23 19.30
C THR A 96 -0.42 -1.69 19.10
N ASP A 97 0.00 -2.28 17.97
CA ASP A 97 -0.51 -3.54 17.50
C ASP A 97 0.54 -4.65 17.53
N THR A 98 0.06 -5.88 17.56
CA THR A 98 0.83 -7.11 17.32
C THR A 98 0.40 -7.69 15.96
N ASP A 99 1.37 -8.04 15.11
CA ASP A 99 1.13 -8.68 13.81
C ASP A 99 1.04 -10.20 14.01
N VAL A 100 -0.11 -10.79 13.73
CA VAL A 100 -0.39 -12.22 13.80
C VAL A 100 -0.49 -12.77 12.39
N ASP A 101 0.37 -13.73 12.04
CA ASP A 101 0.51 -14.26 10.69
C ASP A 101 0.43 -15.79 10.69
N ALA A 102 -0.23 -16.38 9.69
CA ALA A 102 -0.31 -17.83 9.57
C ALA A 102 1.01 -18.42 9.04
N VAL A 103 1.43 -19.52 9.63
CA VAL A 103 2.68 -20.20 9.25
C VAL A 103 2.44 -21.09 8.04
N ALA A 104 3.08 -20.76 6.91
CA ALA A 104 2.97 -21.54 5.66
C ALA A 104 1.50 -21.84 5.29
N SER A 105 0.62 -20.82 5.36
CA SER A 105 -0.82 -20.93 5.28
C SER A 105 -1.32 -21.81 4.14
N HIS A 106 -0.96 -21.48 2.91
CA HIS A 106 -1.42 -22.20 1.71
C HIS A 106 -1.01 -23.69 1.67
N PRO A 107 0.28 -24.07 1.90
CA PRO A 107 0.68 -25.47 2.02
C PRO A 107 -0.03 -26.20 3.17
N THR A 108 -0.19 -25.56 4.33
CA THR A 108 -0.83 -26.15 5.50
C THR A 108 -2.30 -26.48 5.26
N VAL A 109 -3.04 -25.53 4.66
CA VAL A 109 -4.44 -25.75 4.30
C VAL A 109 -4.56 -26.84 3.24
N LEU A 110 -3.70 -26.83 2.21
CA LEU A 110 -3.69 -27.89 1.19
C LEU A 110 -3.44 -29.27 1.79
N LEU A 111 -2.50 -29.41 2.73
CA LEU A 111 -2.27 -30.65 3.46
C LEU A 111 -3.49 -31.08 4.26
N GLY A 112 -4.13 -30.14 4.98
CA GLY A 112 -5.35 -30.41 5.75
C GLY A 112 -6.49 -30.93 4.86
N LEU A 113 -6.71 -30.29 3.71
CA LEU A 113 -7.71 -30.70 2.73
C LEU A 113 -7.40 -32.08 2.12
N ALA A 114 -6.13 -32.32 1.76
CA ALA A 114 -5.73 -33.62 1.22
C ALA A 114 -5.99 -34.74 2.23
N LYS A 115 -5.60 -34.58 3.49
CA LYS A 115 -5.85 -35.57 4.55
C LYS A 115 -7.33 -35.76 4.86
N LYS A 116 -8.14 -34.74 4.72
CA LYS A 116 -9.58 -34.78 5.01
C LYS A 116 -10.39 -35.46 3.90
N TYR A 117 -10.06 -35.22 2.64
CA TYR A 117 -10.90 -35.57 1.50
C TYR A 117 -10.30 -36.66 0.59
N LEU A 118 -9.04 -37.03 0.79
CA LEU A 118 -8.34 -38.02 -0.05
C LEU A 118 -7.76 -39.14 0.85
N GLU A 119 -8.34 -40.34 0.80
CA GLU A 119 -7.98 -41.42 1.69
C GLU A 119 -6.51 -41.88 1.53
N ASP A 120 -6.01 -41.94 0.29
CA ASP A 120 -4.68 -42.47 -0.04
C ASP A 120 -3.73 -41.41 -0.64
N ALA A 121 -3.95 -40.12 -0.36
CA ALA A 121 -3.13 -39.07 -0.95
C ALA A 121 -1.65 -39.18 -0.55
N GLN A 122 -0.78 -39.14 -1.53
CA GLN A 122 0.65 -38.99 -1.31
C GLN A 122 0.99 -37.57 -0.91
N VAL A 123 1.22 -37.30 0.37
CA VAL A 123 1.43 -35.96 0.95
C VAL A 123 2.81 -35.79 1.59
N SER A 124 3.70 -36.76 1.42
CA SER A 124 4.98 -36.81 2.12
C SER A 124 5.92 -35.65 1.86
N SER A 125 5.91 -35.10 0.64
CA SER A 125 6.73 -33.94 0.32
C SER A 125 6.13 -32.65 0.90
N LEU A 126 4.79 -32.54 0.93
CA LEU A 126 4.08 -31.42 1.51
C LEU A 126 4.28 -31.39 3.04
N GLU A 127 4.15 -32.52 3.71
CA GLU A 127 4.48 -32.69 5.15
C GLU A 127 5.93 -32.31 5.46
N HIS A 128 6.87 -32.84 4.66
CA HIS A 128 8.27 -32.53 4.81
C HIS A 128 8.57 -31.04 4.67
N TYR A 129 7.97 -30.40 3.67
CA TYR A 129 8.12 -28.94 3.48
C TYR A 129 7.57 -28.15 4.67
N ILE A 130 6.39 -28.48 5.18
CA ILE A 130 5.79 -27.78 6.31
C ILE A 130 6.60 -28.01 7.59
N GLY A 131 6.94 -29.25 7.89
CA GLY A 131 7.64 -29.64 9.13
C GLY A 131 9.12 -29.23 9.16
N ARG A 132 9.78 -29.12 7.99
CA ARG A 132 11.22 -28.84 7.87
C ARG A 132 11.50 -27.70 6.89
N ARG A 133 10.64 -26.68 6.91
CA ARG A 133 10.68 -25.59 5.93
C ARG A 133 12.05 -24.93 5.83
N GLN A 134 12.72 -24.68 6.96
CA GLN A 134 14.03 -24.04 6.96
C GLN A 134 15.08 -24.91 6.28
N GLU A 135 15.16 -26.21 6.61
CA GLU A 135 16.09 -27.15 5.98
C GLU A 135 15.90 -27.23 4.46
N VAL A 136 14.62 -27.27 4.04
CA VAL A 136 14.26 -27.27 2.60
C VAL A 136 14.72 -25.99 1.92
N LEU A 137 14.50 -24.83 2.53
CA LEU A 137 14.95 -23.55 1.96
C LEU A 137 16.48 -23.46 1.93
N ASP A 138 17.18 -23.98 2.93
CA ASP A 138 18.64 -23.98 2.99
C ASP A 138 19.27 -24.89 1.93
N SER A 139 18.59 -25.99 1.56
CA SER A 139 19.02 -26.88 0.49
C SER A 139 18.97 -26.29 -0.93
N ILE A 140 18.32 -25.14 -1.11
CA ILE A 140 18.26 -24.45 -2.39
C ILE A 140 19.44 -23.47 -2.47
N GLU A 141 20.23 -23.56 -3.52
CA GLU A 141 21.29 -22.60 -3.78
C GLU A 141 20.77 -21.53 -4.73
N VAL A 142 20.95 -20.25 -4.36
CA VAL A 142 20.68 -19.06 -5.21
C VAL A 142 21.81 -18.09 -5.03
N GLY A 143 22.41 -17.66 -6.13
CA GLY A 143 23.51 -16.69 -6.11
C GLY A 143 23.07 -15.33 -5.56
N PRO A 144 23.85 -14.67 -4.69
CA PRO A 144 23.50 -13.36 -4.10
C PRO A 144 23.29 -12.29 -5.16
N ALA A 145 24.00 -12.33 -6.28
CA ALA A 145 23.85 -11.41 -7.39
C ALA A 145 22.44 -11.37 -8.02
N VAL A 146 21.68 -12.49 -7.90
CA VAL A 146 20.27 -12.56 -8.35
C VAL A 146 19.42 -11.57 -7.54
N CYS A 147 19.59 -11.58 -6.22
CA CYS A 147 18.87 -10.73 -5.30
C CYS A 147 19.18 -9.25 -5.55
N GLU A 148 20.46 -8.91 -5.65
CA GLU A 148 20.93 -7.54 -5.90
C GLU A 148 20.39 -7.00 -7.23
N ARG A 149 20.50 -7.79 -8.31
CA ARG A 149 20.01 -7.44 -9.63
C ARG A 149 18.49 -7.18 -9.62
N TYR A 150 17.73 -8.08 -9.00
CA TYR A 150 16.28 -7.95 -8.91
C TYR A 150 15.86 -6.69 -8.13
N ASN A 151 16.44 -6.48 -6.95
CA ASN A 151 16.15 -5.31 -6.12
C ASN A 151 16.48 -4.01 -6.85
N LYS A 152 17.64 -3.95 -7.51
CA LYS A 152 18.06 -2.78 -8.32
C LYS A 152 17.12 -2.52 -9.50
N ALA A 153 16.75 -3.57 -10.27
CA ALA A 153 15.88 -3.44 -11.43
C ALA A 153 14.45 -2.97 -11.06
N ASN A 154 13.99 -3.28 -9.85
CA ASN A 154 12.68 -2.88 -9.35
C ASN A 154 12.72 -1.67 -8.41
N ASN A 155 13.86 -1.00 -8.26
CA ASN A 155 14.08 0.13 -7.34
C ASN A 155 13.62 -0.18 -5.91
N LEU A 156 13.85 -1.43 -5.44
CA LEU A 156 13.48 -1.85 -4.10
C LEU A 156 14.59 -1.43 -3.12
N LEU A 157 14.27 -0.54 -2.19
CA LEU A 157 15.20 -0.01 -1.20
C LEU A 157 14.71 -0.33 0.22
N GLY A 158 15.65 -0.48 1.14
CA GLY A 158 15.34 -0.69 2.56
C GLY A 158 14.47 -1.93 2.80
N GLY A 159 13.43 -1.79 3.60
CA GLY A 159 12.53 -2.88 3.96
C GLY A 159 11.69 -3.48 2.82
N GLN A 160 11.77 -2.95 1.61
CA GLN A 160 11.15 -3.52 0.41
C GLN A 160 12.07 -4.50 -0.34
N SER A 161 13.36 -4.47 -0.05
CA SER A 161 14.33 -5.34 -0.70
C SER A 161 14.08 -6.81 -0.35
N LEU A 162 14.04 -7.68 -1.37
CA LEU A 162 13.96 -9.11 -1.16
C LEU A 162 15.31 -9.66 -0.69
N SER A 163 15.27 -10.55 0.28
CA SER A 163 16.43 -11.37 0.65
C SER A 163 16.53 -12.62 -0.23
N VAL A 164 17.68 -13.27 -0.23
CA VAL A 164 17.86 -14.59 -0.88
C VAL A 164 16.84 -15.60 -0.32
N ARG A 165 16.54 -15.55 0.98
CA ARG A 165 15.52 -16.38 1.61
C ARG A 165 14.13 -16.13 1.03
N ASP A 166 13.77 -14.89 0.74
CA ASP A 166 12.47 -14.55 0.15
C ASP A 166 12.35 -15.05 -1.28
N ILE A 167 13.43 -14.97 -2.07
CA ILE A 167 13.48 -15.54 -3.41
C ILE A 167 13.24 -17.07 -3.37
N LYS A 168 13.85 -17.78 -2.40
CA LYS A 168 13.66 -19.22 -2.19
C LYS A 168 12.22 -19.57 -1.74
N LYS A 169 11.64 -18.81 -0.80
CA LYS A 169 10.22 -18.95 -0.40
C LYS A 169 9.27 -18.78 -1.58
N LEU A 170 9.58 -17.82 -2.45
CA LEU A 170 8.74 -17.51 -3.61
C LEU A 170 8.68 -18.68 -4.61
N LEU A 171 9.72 -19.53 -4.70
CA LEU A 171 9.67 -20.77 -5.48
C LEU A 171 8.48 -21.65 -5.02
N PHE A 172 8.39 -21.95 -3.73
CA PHE A 172 7.32 -22.81 -3.21
C PHE A 172 5.93 -22.16 -3.35
N ASN A 173 5.83 -20.85 -3.15
CA ASN A 173 4.58 -20.14 -3.43
C ASN A 173 4.17 -20.30 -4.91
N ILE A 174 5.12 -20.10 -5.85
CA ILE A 174 4.86 -20.29 -7.28
C ILE A 174 4.41 -21.72 -7.58
N LEU A 175 5.07 -22.74 -6.98
CA LEU A 175 4.68 -24.14 -7.15
C LEU A 175 3.28 -24.41 -6.61
N CYS A 176 2.92 -23.90 -5.44
CA CYS A 176 1.60 -24.04 -4.84
C CYS A 176 0.49 -23.38 -5.67
N TYR A 177 0.81 -22.32 -6.43
CA TYR A 177 -0.12 -21.70 -7.36
C TYR A 177 -0.05 -22.27 -8.79
N GLY A 178 0.61 -23.42 -8.96
CA GLY A 178 0.69 -24.18 -10.21
C GLY A 178 1.67 -23.64 -11.24
N GLY A 179 2.51 -22.71 -10.87
CA GLY A 179 3.65 -22.31 -11.65
C GLY A 179 4.74 -23.40 -11.62
N GLY A 180 5.79 -23.20 -12.40
CA GLY A 180 6.95 -24.09 -12.44
C GLY A 180 8.24 -23.38 -12.08
N VAL A 181 9.32 -24.17 -12.01
CA VAL A 181 10.67 -23.63 -11.85
C VAL A 181 10.98 -22.57 -12.94
N GLY A 182 10.55 -22.81 -14.18
CA GLY A 182 10.71 -21.82 -15.27
C GLY A 182 10.02 -20.48 -14.98
N THR A 183 8.85 -20.50 -14.34
CA THR A 183 8.17 -19.26 -13.90
C THR A 183 8.99 -18.51 -12.86
N TRP A 184 9.57 -19.25 -11.92
CA TRP A 184 10.43 -18.69 -10.87
C TRP A 184 11.71 -18.10 -11.44
N THR A 185 12.44 -18.85 -12.29
CA THR A 185 13.68 -18.37 -12.92
C THR A 185 13.43 -17.17 -13.83
N SER A 186 12.36 -17.17 -14.61
CA SER A 186 11.97 -16.03 -15.45
C SER A 186 11.64 -14.78 -14.62
N LYS A 187 10.97 -14.95 -13.47
CA LYS A 187 10.62 -13.81 -12.59
C LYS A 187 11.86 -13.09 -12.09
N PHE A 188 12.94 -13.80 -11.83
CA PHE A 188 14.19 -13.25 -11.29
C PHE A 188 15.31 -13.13 -12.33
N ASP A 189 15.01 -13.37 -13.61
CA ASP A 189 15.98 -13.36 -14.71
C ASP A 189 17.23 -14.18 -14.37
N MET A 190 17.01 -15.44 -13.90
CA MET A 190 18.10 -16.33 -13.48
C MET A 190 18.65 -17.14 -14.63
N LYS A 191 19.97 -17.21 -14.71
CA LYS A 191 20.68 -18.16 -15.57
C LYS A 191 20.79 -19.53 -14.90
N PRO A 192 20.91 -20.63 -15.66
CA PRO A 192 21.04 -21.99 -15.10
C PRO A 192 22.20 -22.15 -14.10
N THR A 193 23.25 -21.34 -14.21
CA THR A 193 24.43 -21.35 -13.32
C THR A 193 24.23 -20.61 -12.00
N GLU A 194 23.14 -19.83 -11.87
CA GLU A 194 22.89 -18.99 -10.70
C GLU A 194 22.01 -19.65 -9.63
N TYR A 195 21.53 -20.87 -9.90
CA TYR A 195 20.73 -21.61 -8.93
C TYR A 195 20.99 -23.12 -9.04
N LYS A 196 20.74 -23.81 -7.92
CA LYS A 196 20.74 -25.28 -7.88
C LYS A 196 19.59 -25.75 -7.01
N LEU A 197 18.80 -26.67 -7.55
CA LEU A 197 17.61 -27.19 -6.88
C LEU A 197 17.83 -28.65 -6.48
N PRO A 198 17.46 -29.03 -5.24
CA PRO A 198 17.47 -30.43 -4.82
C PRO A 198 16.37 -31.21 -5.56
N PRO A 199 16.52 -32.55 -5.70
CA PRO A 199 15.50 -33.42 -6.30
C PRO A 199 14.13 -33.32 -5.63
N PHE A 200 14.11 -32.91 -4.37
CA PHE A 200 12.91 -32.64 -3.59
C PHE A 200 11.93 -31.66 -4.30
N VAL A 201 12.43 -30.62 -4.92
CA VAL A 201 11.57 -29.61 -5.60
C VAL A 201 10.74 -30.24 -6.69
N LYS A 202 11.31 -31.14 -7.48
CA LYS A 202 10.58 -31.87 -8.54
C LYS A 202 9.54 -32.82 -7.93
N LYS A 203 9.91 -33.57 -6.86
CA LYS A 203 9.00 -34.47 -6.15
C LYS A 203 7.82 -33.69 -5.58
N PHE A 204 8.08 -32.58 -4.88
CA PHE A 204 7.07 -31.68 -4.35
C PHE A 204 6.10 -31.16 -5.42
N GLN A 205 6.62 -30.68 -6.56
CA GLN A 205 5.78 -30.21 -7.67
C GLN A 205 4.89 -31.31 -8.25
N THR A 206 5.41 -32.54 -8.35
CA THR A 206 4.64 -33.69 -8.87
C THR A 206 3.51 -34.07 -7.92
N GLU A 207 3.80 -34.13 -6.63
CA GLU A 207 2.85 -34.42 -5.56
C GLU A 207 1.73 -33.35 -5.51
N LEU A 208 2.08 -32.07 -5.57
CA LEU A 208 1.08 -31.00 -5.62
C LEU A 208 0.12 -31.13 -6.80
N LYS A 209 0.62 -31.51 -7.99
CA LYS A 209 -0.23 -31.71 -9.16
C LYS A 209 -1.24 -32.85 -8.97
N ALA A 210 -0.81 -33.95 -8.35
CA ALA A 210 -1.68 -35.07 -8.05
C ALA A 210 -2.76 -34.66 -7.04
N ILE A 211 -2.36 -34.09 -5.90
CA ILE A 211 -3.27 -33.62 -4.84
C ILE A 211 -4.31 -32.64 -5.41
N VAL A 212 -3.91 -31.63 -6.17
CA VAL A 212 -4.83 -30.63 -6.74
C VAL A 212 -5.82 -31.29 -7.68
N LYS A 213 -5.37 -32.21 -8.54
CA LYS A 213 -6.25 -32.91 -9.48
C LYS A 213 -7.31 -33.75 -8.74
N GLU A 214 -6.90 -34.51 -7.73
CA GLU A 214 -7.79 -35.36 -6.95
C GLU A 214 -8.78 -34.56 -6.10
N LEU A 215 -8.31 -33.50 -5.41
CA LEU A 215 -9.18 -32.60 -4.64
C LEU A 215 -10.29 -31.94 -5.48
N LEU A 216 -9.99 -31.54 -6.71
CA LEU A 216 -11.00 -30.94 -7.59
C LEU A 216 -12.02 -31.94 -8.13
N CYS A 217 -11.76 -33.26 -7.99
CA CYS A 217 -12.64 -34.34 -8.41
C CYS A 217 -13.34 -35.03 -7.25
N CYS A 218 -12.96 -34.77 -5.98
CA CYS A 218 -13.62 -35.39 -4.83
C CYS A 218 -15.06 -34.86 -4.68
N GLU A 219 -15.95 -35.73 -4.19
CA GLU A 219 -17.40 -35.47 -4.11
C GLU A 219 -17.75 -34.16 -3.41
N ASP A 220 -17.07 -33.86 -2.31
CA ASP A 220 -17.33 -32.66 -1.50
C ASP A 220 -16.95 -31.35 -2.18
N LEU A 221 -15.86 -31.32 -2.96
CA LEU A 221 -15.30 -30.09 -3.53
C LEU A 221 -15.59 -29.91 -5.02
N ALA A 222 -15.95 -30.99 -5.74
CA ALA A 222 -16.22 -30.94 -7.18
C ALA A 222 -17.35 -29.93 -7.56
N PRO A 223 -18.46 -29.84 -6.79
CA PRO A 223 -19.51 -28.88 -7.11
C PRO A 223 -19.03 -27.43 -7.06
N ILE A 224 -18.29 -27.05 -6.00
CA ILE A 224 -17.76 -25.69 -5.86
C ILE A 224 -16.64 -25.42 -6.87
N ALA A 225 -15.82 -26.42 -7.17
CA ALA A 225 -14.80 -26.32 -8.22
C ALA A 225 -15.40 -26.04 -9.59
N ALA A 226 -16.53 -26.68 -9.93
CA ALA A 226 -17.25 -26.45 -11.17
C ALA A 226 -17.79 -25.00 -11.28
N VAL A 227 -18.36 -24.47 -10.20
CA VAL A 227 -18.83 -23.07 -10.13
C VAL A 227 -17.68 -22.09 -10.35
N ILE A 228 -16.54 -22.30 -9.67
CA ILE A 228 -15.35 -21.45 -9.83
C ILE A 228 -14.81 -21.52 -11.25
N LYS A 229 -14.63 -22.72 -11.82
CA LYS A 229 -14.14 -22.92 -13.20
C LYS A 229 -15.03 -22.22 -14.22
N LYS A 230 -16.35 -22.39 -14.10
CA LYS A 230 -17.34 -21.76 -15.00
C LYS A 230 -17.24 -20.23 -14.95
N GLN A 231 -17.13 -19.64 -13.76
CA GLN A 231 -16.98 -18.20 -13.60
C GLN A 231 -15.65 -17.70 -14.17
N MET A 232 -14.54 -18.41 -13.92
CA MET A 232 -13.24 -18.04 -14.47
C MET A 232 -13.20 -18.06 -16.00
N LEU A 233 -13.82 -19.03 -16.63
CA LEU A 233 -13.93 -19.10 -18.08
C LEU A 233 -14.77 -17.96 -18.65
N LYS A 234 -15.88 -17.60 -17.96
CA LYS A 234 -16.70 -16.45 -18.32
C LYS A 234 -15.93 -15.12 -18.22
N ASP A 235 -15.05 -14.99 -17.21
CA ASP A 235 -14.20 -13.80 -17.01
C ASP A 235 -13.01 -13.75 -18.00
N ASN A 236 -13.01 -14.53 -19.09
CA ASN A 236 -11.94 -14.62 -20.11
C ASN A 236 -10.55 -14.94 -19.53
N LYS A 237 -10.49 -15.60 -18.37
CA LYS A 237 -9.22 -16.07 -17.84
C LYS A 237 -8.82 -17.33 -18.61
N THR A 238 -7.76 -17.20 -19.40
CA THR A 238 -7.21 -18.25 -20.27
C THR A 238 -7.11 -19.60 -19.57
N ALA A 239 -7.37 -20.68 -20.30
CA ALA A 239 -7.40 -22.06 -19.83
C ALA A 239 -6.09 -22.57 -19.17
N GLY A 240 -4.97 -21.91 -19.41
CA GLY A 240 -3.70 -22.27 -18.81
C GLY A 240 -3.78 -22.27 -17.28
N ASN A 241 -3.54 -23.44 -16.68
CA ASN A 241 -3.48 -23.64 -15.23
C ASN A 241 -4.81 -23.42 -14.47
N LEU A 242 -5.96 -23.66 -15.13
CA LEU A 242 -7.29 -23.43 -14.55
C LEU A 242 -7.51 -24.24 -13.27
N ASP A 243 -7.00 -25.49 -13.19
CA ASP A 243 -7.14 -26.36 -12.02
C ASP A 243 -6.46 -25.76 -10.79
N PHE A 244 -5.22 -25.30 -10.91
CA PHE A 244 -4.52 -24.66 -9.80
C PHE A 244 -5.14 -23.32 -9.38
N LYS A 245 -5.64 -22.53 -10.34
CA LYS A 245 -6.40 -21.30 -10.03
C LYS A 245 -7.67 -21.61 -9.26
N THR A 246 -8.37 -22.69 -9.62
CA THR A 246 -9.58 -23.16 -8.94
C THR A 246 -9.25 -23.64 -7.54
N ALA A 247 -8.26 -24.52 -7.41
CA ALA A 247 -7.78 -25.01 -6.12
C ALA A 247 -7.31 -23.88 -5.22
N SER A 248 -6.60 -22.89 -5.77
CA SER A 248 -6.16 -21.71 -5.01
C SER A 248 -7.34 -20.94 -4.38
N ILE A 249 -8.45 -20.76 -5.08
CA ILE A 249 -9.64 -20.12 -4.50
C ILE A 249 -10.25 -20.97 -3.39
N ILE A 250 -10.32 -22.29 -3.58
CA ILE A 250 -10.82 -23.21 -2.56
C ILE A 250 -9.91 -23.13 -1.31
N ILE A 251 -8.61 -23.28 -1.49
CA ILE A 251 -7.63 -23.21 -0.38
C ILE A 251 -7.72 -21.87 0.34
N GLN A 252 -7.78 -20.75 -0.39
CA GLN A 252 -7.95 -19.40 0.18
C GLN A 252 -9.29 -19.25 0.92
N THR A 253 -10.33 -19.96 0.50
CA THR A 253 -11.61 -19.96 1.24
C THR A 253 -11.43 -20.62 2.61
N PHE A 254 -10.87 -21.81 2.67
CA PHE A 254 -10.60 -22.51 3.93
C PHE A 254 -9.59 -21.76 4.80
N GLU A 255 -8.51 -21.24 4.21
CA GLU A 255 -7.54 -20.38 4.89
C GLU A 255 -8.26 -19.21 5.60
N THR A 256 -9.14 -18.53 4.90
CA THR A 256 -9.89 -17.40 5.45
C THR A 256 -10.83 -17.84 6.58
N GLU A 257 -11.51 -18.98 6.45
CA GLU A 257 -12.37 -19.48 7.54
C GLU A 257 -11.56 -19.84 8.80
N LEU A 258 -10.37 -20.44 8.63
CA LEU A 258 -9.49 -20.72 9.77
C LEU A 258 -8.98 -19.42 10.43
N VAL A 259 -8.67 -18.40 9.64
CA VAL A 259 -8.31 -17.06 10.17
C VAL A 259 -9.49 -16.46 10.92
N LEU A 260 -10.72 -16.55 10.40
CA LEU A 260 -11.93 -16.01 11.06
C LEU A 260 -12.21 -16.69 12.40
N ILE A 261 -12.03 -18.01 12.51
CA ILE A 261 -12.17 -18.71 13.80
C ILE A 261 -11.19 -18.13 14.82
N MET A 262 -9.90 -17.96 14.40
CA MET A 262 -8.89 -17.39 15.29
C MET A 262 -9.22 -15.94 15.70
N LEU A 263 -9.65 -15.13 14.74
CA LEU A 263 -10.06 -13.74 14.94
C LEU A 263 -11.26 -13.63 15.91
N ASP A 264 -12.26 -14.49 15.74
CA ASP A 264 -13.42 -14.53 16.63
C ASP A 264 -13.01 -14.95 18.06
N GLU A 265 -12.00 -15.83 18.22
CA GLU A 265 -11.45 -16.15 19.54
C GLU A 265 -10.78 -14.94 20.21
N PHE A 266 -10.04 -14.13 19.48
CA PHE A 266 -9.49 -12.89 20.02
C PHE A 266 -10.60 -11.94 20.47
N ARG A 267 -11.62 -11.74 19.65
CA ARG A 267 -12.78 -10.88 19.98
C ARG A 267 -13.58 -11.39 21.19
N ASN A 268 -13.78 -12.71 21.29
CA ASN A 268 -14.47 -13.34 22.42
C ASN A 268 -13.72 -13.22 23.75
N ASN A 269 -12.45 -12.88 23.71
CA ASN A 269 -11.60 -12.60 24.88
C ASN A 269 -11.30 -11.10 25.02
N ASP A 270 -12.17 -10.24 24.49
CA ASP A 270 -12.10 -8.77 24.57
C ASP A 270 -10.82 -8.17 23.99
N VAL A 271 -10.14 -8.90 23.11
CA VAL A 271 -9.00 -8.38 22.37
C VAL A 271 -9.46 -7.70 21.09
N ASN A 272 -9.15 -6.42 20.96
CA ASN A 272 -9.52 -5.66 19.78
C ASN A 272 -8.68 -6.09 18.57
N VAL A 273 -9.38 -6.48 17.49
CA VAL A 273 -8.77 -6.77 16.18
C VAL A 273 -8.84 -5.52 15.34
N THR A 274 -7.67 -4.96 15.01
CA THR A 274 -7.50 -3.64 14.41
C THR A 274 -7.32 -3.67 12.90
N GLY A 275 -6.97 -4.82 12.31
CA GLY A 275 -6.80 -4.94 10.86
C GLY A 275 -6.80 -6.37 10.38
N PHE A 276 -7.06 -6.58 9.09
CA PHE A 276 -7.06 -7.89 8.43
C PHE A 276 -6.05 -7.90 7.27
N ILE A 277 -5.21 -8.94 7.22
CA ILE A 277 -4.10 -9.03 6.25
C ILE A 277 -4.07 -10.42 5.64
N TYR A 278 -4.91 -10.70 4.66
CA TYR A 278 -4.97 -11.97 3.92
C TYR A 278 -5.04 -13.23 4.81
N ASP A 279 -3.90 -13.76 5.24
CA ASP A 279 -3.71 -14.94 6.09
C ASP A 279 -3.29 -14.59 7.52
N GLY A 280 -3.45 -13.30 7.91
CA GLY A 280 -3.15 -12.78 9.24
C GLY A 280 -4.04 -11.60 9.63
N PHE A 281 -3.76 -11.01 10.77
CA PHE A 281 -4.48 -9.87 11.30
C PHE A 281 -3.66 -9.13 12.35
N HIS A 282 -4.02 -7.87 12.62
CA HIS A 282 -3.45 -7.07 13.70
C HIS A 282 -4.35 -7.10 14.93
N ILE A 283 -3.76 -7.14 16.10
CA ILE A 283 -4.45 -7.10 17.39
C ILE A 283 -3.81 -6.09 18.33
N SER A 284 -4.65 -5.40 19.12
CA SER A 284 -4.23 -4.48 20.18
C SER A 284 -3.94 -5.24 21.48
N CYS A 285 -3.00 -6.20 21.46
CA CYS A 285 -2.61 -7.01 22.61
C CYS A 285 -1.12 -7.32 22.59
N LYS A 286 -0.48 -7.20 23.76
CA LYS A 286 0.94 -7.54 23.98
C LYS A 286 1.12 -8.64 25.04
N ASP A 287 0.03 -9.12 25.66
CA ASP A 287 0.04 -10.19 26.66
C ASP A 287 0.23 -11.55 25.99
N GLN A 288 1.45 -12.08 26.12
CA GLN A 288 1.83 -13.35 25.48
C GLN A 288 1.05 -14.55 26.04
N ASP A 289 0.76 -14.56 27.35
CA ASP A 289 0.07 -15.69 27.98
C ASP A 289 -1.41 -15.73 27.55
N LEU A 290 -2.04 -14.56 27.48
CA LEU A 290 -3.39 -14.44 26.93
C LEU A 290 -3.44 -14.92 25.47
N MET A 291 -2.51 -14.44 24.64
CA MET A 291 -2.43 -14.83 23.23
C MET A 291 -2.22 -16.35 23.06
N ASN A 292 -1.34 -16.97 23.87
CA ASN A 292 -1.12 -18.42 23.82
C ASN A 292 -2.38 -19.20 24.16
N ARG A 293 -3.18 -18.77 25.16
CA ARG A 293 -4.46 -19.40 25.50
C ARG A 293 -5.48 -19.26 24.37
N ILE A 294 -5.56 -18.07 23.75
CA ILE A 294 -6.45 -17.82 22.62
C ILE A 294 -6.08 -18.69 21.43
N PHE A 295 -4.79 -18.80 21.10
CA PHE A 295 -4.31 -19.68 20.03
C PHE A 295 -4.70 -21.15 20.29
N ALA A 296 -4.51 -21.65 21.51
CA ALA A 296 -4.87 -23.03 21.85
C ALA A 296 -6.37 -23.30 21.66
N ASN A 297 -7.23 -22.37 22.08
CA ASN A 297 -8.67 -22.47 21.88
C ASN A 297 -9.06 -22.38 20.39
N GLY A 298 -8.46 -21.45 19.65
CA GLY A 298 -8.70 -21.30 18.23
C GLY A 298 -8.29 -22.56 17.45
N TYR A 299 -7.16 -23.17 17.74
CA TYR A 299 -6.76 -24.43 17.11
C TYR A 299 -7.73 -25.58 17.38
N ARG A 300 -8.22 -25.69 18.61
CA ARG A 300 -9.25 -26.67 18.94
C ARG A 300 -10.52 -26.48 18.12
N LYS A 301 -11.02 -25.25 18.03
CA LYS A 301 -12.21 -24.92 17.22
C LYS A 301 -12.00 -25.16 15.73
N GLN A 302 -10.81 -24.88 15.22
CA GLN A 302 -10.47 -25.20 13.83
C GLN A 302 -10.53 -26.71 13.58
N LEU A 303 -9.97 -27.52 14.48
CA LEU A 303 -10.01 -29.00 14.41
C LEU A 303 -11.47 -29.51 14.47
N GLU A 304 -12.30 -28.98 15.38
CA GLU A 304 -13.71 -29.34 15.52
C GLU A 304 -14.49 -29.01 14.24
N SER A 305 -14.24 -27.83 13.64
CA SER A 305 -14.99 -27.35 12.47
C SER A 305 -14.52 -27.97 11.15
N TYR A 306 -13.22 -28.13 10.97
CA TYR A 306 -12.64 -28.48 9.67
C TYR A 306 -11.83 -29.78 9.67
N GLY A 307 -11.52 -30.36 10.82
CA GLY A 307 -10.69 -31.59 10.95
C GLY A 307 -9.20 -31.31 10.85
N PHE A 308 -8.77 -30.07 10.68
CA PHE A 308 -7.37 -29.65 10.69
C PHE A 308 -7.25 -28.22 11.19
N SER A 309 -6.04 -27.83 11.60
CA SER A 309 -5.75 -26.48 12.07
C SER A 309 -4.59 -25.86 11.29
N MET A 310 -4.54 -24.54 11.31
CA MET A 310 -3.48 -23.73 10.71
C MET A 310 -2.72 -23.01 11.83
N PRO A 311 -1.42 -23.21 11.98
CA PRO A 311 -0.64 -22.57 13.03
C PRO A 311 -0.46 -21.07 12.75
N PHE A 312 -0.53 -20.26 13.81
CA PHE A 312 -0.25 -18.81 13.77
C PHE A 312 1.00 -18.50 14.60
N THR A 313 1.65 -17.42 14.25
CA THR A 313 2.80 -16.88 14.96
C THR A 313 2.68 -15.38 15.07
N ILE A 314 3.29 -14.83 16.11
CA ILE A 314 3.52 -13.40 16.21
C ILE A 314 4.71 -13.09 15.32
N LYS A 315 4.50 -12.17 14.41
CA LYS A 315 5.53 -11.70 13.49
C LYS A 315 6.17 -10.44 14.03
N GLU A 316 7.47 -10.40 14.02
CA GLU A 316 8.21 -9.18 14.33
C GLU A 316 7.94 -8.13 13.27
N TRP A 317 7.68 -6.92 13.73
CA TRP A 317 7.57 -5.76 12.85
C TRP A 317 8.91 -5.48 12.18
N ALA A 318 8.86 -5.00 10.95
CA ALA A 318 10.04 -4.43 10.32
C ALA A 318 10.48 -3.17 11.06
N GLU A 319 11.70 -2.73 10.80
CA GLU A 319 12.19 -1.46 11.32
C GLU A 319 11.28 -0.30 10.82
N PRO A 320 10.76 0.53 11.71
CA PRO A 320 9.98 1.70 11.34
C PRO A 320 10.82 2.67 10.52
N LEU A 321 10.16 3.51 9.73
CA LEU A 321 10.82 4.59 9.03
C LEU A 321 11.39 5.59 10.02
N LEU A 322 12.63 6.00 9.80
CA LEU A 322 13.22 7.12 10.51
C LEU A 322 12.70 8.42 9.88
N GLU A 323 12.51 9.45 10.70
CA GLU A 323 12.24 10.79 10.19
C GLU A 323 13.40 11.22 9.27
N PRO A 324 13.12 11.59 8.00
CA PRO A 324 14.14 12.21 7.17
C PRO A 324 14.56 13.52 7.84
N THR A 325 15.82 13.84 7.79
CA THR A 325 16.31 15.18 8.13
C THR A 325 15.55 16.22 7.30
N PRO A 326 15.23 17.40 7.86
CA PRO A 326 14.31 18.37 7.24
C PRO A 326 14.85 19.05 5.98
N GLU A 327 15.72 18.42 5.23
CA GLU A 327 16.22 18.93 3.95
C GLU A 327 15.19 18.70 2.86
N THR A 328 14.50 19.77 2.48
CA THR A 328 13.78 19.94 1.22
C THR A 328 12.62 19.00 0.90
N ALA A 329 11.72 18.73 1.83
CA ALA A 329 10.42 18.18 1.48
C ALA A 329 9.62 19.26 0.72
N ILE A 330 9.61 19.18 -0.60
CA ILE A 330 8.60 19.87 -1.40
C ILE A 330 7.26 19.31 -0.93
N ASP A 331 6.35 20.17 -0.52
CA ASP A 331 4.99 19.78 -0.08
C ASP A 331 4.22 19.17 -1.27
N ASP A 332 4.45 17.89 -1.50
CA ASP A 332 3.78 17.13 -2.55
C ASP A 332 2.28 16.94 -2.26
N GLY A 333 1.82 17.25 -1.05
CA GLY A 333 0.42 17.15 -0.65
C GLY A 333 -0.50 17.98 -1.52
N LEU A 334 -0.07 19.18 -1.93
CA LEU A 334 -0.83 20.04 -2.84
C LEU A 334 -1.09 19.37 -4.20
N TYR A 335 -0.13 18.59 -4.71
CA TYR A 335 -0.30 17.86 -5.97
C TYR A 335 -1.26 16.70 -5.82
N PHE A 336 -1.26 16.00 -4.69
CA PHE A 336 -2.22 14.92 -4.43
C PHE A 336 -3.64 15.47 -4.30
N ASP A 337 -3.86 16.58 -3.61
CA ASP A 337 -5.16 17.24 -3.54
C ASP A 337 -5.66 17.64 -4.94
N TYR A 338 -4.78 18.15 -5.79
CA TYR A 338 -5.11 18.46 -7.18
C TYR A 338 -5.45 17.22 -8.00
N PHE A 339 -4.74 16.10 -7.79
CA PHE A 339 -5.00 14.86 -8.51
C PHE A 339 -6.32 14.20 -8.10
N GLU A 340 -6.79 14.45 -6.88
CA GLU A 340 -8.09 13.97 -6.41
C GLU A 340 -9.26 14.78 -6.94
N SER A 341 -9.10 16.07 -6.97
CA SER A 341 -10.18 17.02 -7.25
C SER A 341 -9.72 18.10 -8.21
N SER A 342 -9.43 17.79 -9.45
CA SER A 342 -8.85 18.68 -10.48
C SER A 342 -9.60 20.01 -10.70
N THR A 343 -9.90 20.74 -9.60
CA THR A 343 -10.60 22.01 -9.57
C THR A 343 -9.63 23.19 -9.68
N SER A 344 -10.16 24.38 -9.98
CA SER A 344 -9.40 25.62 -9.93
C SER A 344 -8.89 25.94 -8.52
N GLU A 345 -9.65 25.55 -7.49
CA GLU A 345 -9.26 25.75 -6.09
C GLU A 345 -8.02 24.93 -5.73
N THR A 346 -7.97 23.64 -6.08
CA THR A 346 -6.79 22.81 -5.78
C THR A 346 -5.58 23.20 -6.61
N LEU A 347 -5.77 23.64 -7.85
CA LEU A 347 -4.70 24.21 -8.67
C LEU A 347 -4.21 25.55 -8.10
N SER A 348 -5.10 26.38 -7.55
CA SER A 348 -4.72 27.66 -6.95
C SER A 348 -3.77 27.51 -5.75
N LYS A 349 -3.94 26.45 -4.95
CA LYS A 349 -3.04 26.13 -3.83
C LYS A 349 -1.62 25.79 -4.33
N ILE A 350 -1.52 25.05 -5.43
CA ILE A 350 -0.21 24.82 -6.08
C ILE A 350 0.38 26.13 -6.56
N LEU A 351 -0.40 26.97 -7.26
CA LEU A 351 0.09 28.25 -7.76
C LEU A 351 0.52 29.19 -6.64
N LEU A 352 -0.21 29.19 -5.51
CA LEU A 352 0.14 29.96 -4.32
C LEU A 352 1.53 29.61 -3.80
N SER A 353 1.94 28.33 -3.82
CA SER A 353 3.27 27.92 -3.40
C SER A 353 4.40 28.54 -4.23
N TYR A 354 4.14 28.86 -5.49
CA TYR A 354 5.12 29.52 -6.37
C TYR A 354 5.18 31.04 -6.20
N ILE A 355 4.09 31.65 -5.72
CA ILE A 355 3.97 33.13 -5.69
C ILE A 355 4.14 33.70 -4.29
N LYS A 356 3.85 32.97 -3.22
CA LYS A 356 3.75 33.43 -1.82
C LYS A 356 4.92 34.31 -1.35
N ASP A 357 6.15 34.02 -1.82
CA ASP A 357 7.35 34.70 -1.37
C ASP A 357 7.73 35.92 -2.23
N ASN A 358 7.16 36.05 -3.43
CA ASN A 358 7.60 37.06 -4.39
C ASN A 358 6.47 37.93 -4.95
N TYR A 359 5.21 37.62 -4.60
CA TYR A 359 4.06 38.38 -5.04
C TYR A 359 3.09 38.59 -3.89
N LEU A 360 2.51 39.79 -3.81
CA LEU A 360 1.50 40.16 -2.82
C LEU A 360 0.35 40.88 -3.51
N LEU A 361 -0.86 40.73 -2.99
CA LEU A 361 -2.00 41.55 -3.39
C LEU A 361 -2.23 42.63 -2.32
N ILE A 362 -1.93 43.89 -2.64
CA ILE A 362 -2.04 45.00 -1.72
C ILE A 362 -3.06 45.98 -2.28
N ASN A 363 -4.15 46.26 -1.56
CA ASN A 363 -5.21 47.13 -1.98
C ASN A 363 -5.71 46.85 -3.41
N LYS A 364 -5.90 45.57 -3.74
CA LYS A 364 -6.28 45.05 -5.06
C LYS A 364 -5.22 45.23 -6.17
N ASN A 365 -4.02 45.66 -5.83
CA ASN A 365 -2.91 45.77 -6.77
C ASN A 365 -1.94 44.60 -6.57
N LEU A 366 -1.67 43.88 -7.64
CA LEU A 366 -0.65 42.83 -7.62
C LEU A 366 0.73 43.48 -7.59
N MET A 367 1.53 43.11 -6.60
CA MET A 367 2.89 43.59 -6.41
C MET A 367 3.88 42.45 -6.53
N LYS A 368 5.04 42.69 -7.12
CA LYS A 368 6.14 41.74 -7.23
C LYS A 368 7.36 42.24 -6.49
N TYR A 369 7.97 41.37 -5.65
CA TYR A 369 9.23 41.69 -5.00
C TYR A 369 10.41 41.50 -5.96
N LYS A 370 11.23 42.53 -6.13
CA LYS A 370 12.42 42.50 -6.97
C LYS A 370 13.47 43.49 -6.44
N GLY A 371 14.67 42.98 -6.17
CA GLY A 371 15.81 43.83 -5.77
C GLY A 371 15.57 44.62 -4.49
N GLY A 372 14.84 44.07 -3.51
CA GLY A 372 14.57 44.72 -2.24
C GLY A 372 13.32 45.62 -2.22
N VAL A 373 12.59 45.74 -3.32
CA VAL A 373 11.40 46.64 -3.40
C VAL A 373 10.21 45.88 -4.02
N TRP A 374 9.02 46.29 -3.63
CA TRP A 374 7.76 45.83 -4.21
C TRP A 374 7.35 46.73 -5.40
N LEU A 375 7.22 46.14 -6.58
CA LEU A 375 6.86 46.81 -7.81
C LEU A 375 5.49 46.36 -8.31
N PRO A 376 4.68 47.26 -8.92
CA PRO A 376 3.43 46.83 -9.53
C PRO A 376 3.62 45.77 -10.59
N ALA A 377 2.79 44.74 -10.59
CA ALA A 377 2.80 43.63 -11.54
C ALA A 377 1.43 43.44 -12.17
N LYS A 378 1.40 42.76 -13.32
CA LYS A 378 0.15 42.40 -14.01
C LYS A 378 -0.07 40.91 -13.99
N LEU A 379 -1.32 40.47 -13.84
CA LEU A 379 -1.69 39.04 -13.78
C LEU A 379 -1.26 38.32 -15.06
N ASP A 380 -1.35 38.92 -16.23
CA ASP A 380 -0.90 38.31 -17.49
C ASP A 380 0.62 38.07 -17.56
N GLN A 381 1.40 38.93 -16.93
CA GLN A 381 2.86 38.74 -16.82
C GLN A 381 3.17 37.58 -15.89
N LEU A 382 2.45 37.50 -14.77
CA LEU A 382 2.57 36.38 -13.83
C LEU A 382 2.15 35.08 -14.49
N TYR A 383 1.05 35.07 -15.25
CA TYR A 383 0.62 33.91 -16.03
C TYR A 383 1.70 33.44 -17.01
N GLY A 384 2.28 34.34 -17.80
CA GLY A 384 3.35 34.01 -18.74
C GLY A 384 4.58 33.43 -18.07
N PHE A 385 4.90 33.89 -16.86
CA PHE A 385 6.03 33.38 -16.07
C PHE A 385 5.76 31.99 -15.48
N LEU A 386 4.57 31.74 -14.92
CA LEU A 386 4.27 30.51 -14.18
C LEU A 386 3.78 29.35 -15.05
N LYS A 387 3.15 29.63 -16.20
CA LYS A 387 2.53 28.59 -17.02
C LYS A 387 3.48 27.44 -17.37
N THR A 388 4.68 27.74 -17.81
CA THR A 388 5.64 26.72 -18.25
C THR A 388 6.19 25.92 -17.08
N PRO A 389 6.78 26.52 -16.02
CA PRO A 389 7.33 25.75 -14.91
C PRO A 389 6.26 24.91 -14.19
N VAL A 390 5.09 25.45 -13.91
CA VAL A 390 4.00 24.71 -13.25
C VAL A 390 3.51 23.56 -14.12
N ASN A 391 3.38 23.75 -15.44
CA ASN A 391 2.99 22.67 -16.35
C ASN A 391 4.03 21.54 -16.35
N ILE A 392 5.32 21.87 -16.39
CA ILE A 392 6.41 20.88 -16.32
C ILE A 392 6.33 20.10 -15.01
N ASP A 393 6.20 20.79 -13.88
CA ASP A 393 6.19 20.15 -12.56
C ASP A 393 4.94 19.28 -12.36
N VAL A 394 3.75 19.78 -12.70
CA VAL A 394 2.52 18.98 -12.64
C VAL A 394 2.62 17.75 -13.54
N ASN A 395 3.12 17.87 -14.76
CA ASN A 395 3.28 16.70 -15.65
C ASN A 395 4.31 15.70 -15.11
N LYS A 396 5.40 16.18 -14.52
CA LYS A 396 6.40 15.33 -13.86
C LYS A 396 5.78 14.57 -12.68
N LYS A 397 5.01 15.26 -11.82
CA LYS A 397 4.33 14.66 -10.68
C LYS A 397 3.22 13.70 -11.11
N ILE A 398 2.44 14.00 -12.16
CA ILE A 398 1.48 13.07 -12.76
C ILE A 398 2.19 11.77 -13.19
N THR A 399 3.32 11.88 -13.86
CA THR A 399 4.09 10.70 -14.31
C THR A 399 4.62 9.86 -13.15
N LEU A 400 4.98 10.50 -12.04
CA LEU A 400 5.50 9.82 -10.86
C LEU A 400 4.40 9.16 -10.00
N TYR A 401 3.21 9.76 -9.91
CA TYR A 401 2.22 9.41 -8.89
C TYR A 401 0.92 8.82 -9.41
N ILE A 402 0.61 8.95 -10.71
CA ILE A 402 -0.63 8.45 -11.27
C ILE A 402 -0.37 7.21 -12.11
N ASN A 403 -1.12 6.15 -11.82
CA ASN A 403 -1.05 4.89 -12.56
C ASN A 403 -1.57 5.06 -13.99
N GLN A 404 -0.96 4.40 -14.96
CA GLN A 404 -1.41 4.44 -16.36
C GLN A 404 -2.85 3.95 -16.58
N CYS A 405 -3.42 3.22 -15.63
CA CYS A 405 -4.82 2.79 -15.69
C CYS A 405 -5.82 3.95 -15.54
N GLU A 406 -5.40 5.12 -15.04
CA GLU A 406 -6.22 6.32 -14.82
C GLU A 406 -6.14 7.31 -16.00
N LYS A 407 -6.15 6.82 -17.22
CA LYS A 407 -5.93 7.62 -18.45
C LYS A 407 -6.84 8.83 -18.59
N ASP A 408 -8.10 8.71 -18.19
CA ASP A 408 -9.06 9.83 -18.29
C ASP A 408 -8.75 10.90 -17.24
N CYS A 409 -8.38 10.52 -16.03
CA CYS A 409 -7.94 11.45 -14.99
C CYS A 409 -6.68 12.19 -15.45
N ILE A 410 -5.68 11.50 -15.96
CA ILE A 410 -4.44 12.09 -16.48
C ILE A 410 -4.74 13.12 -17.58
N LYS A 411 -5.68 12.82 -18.48
CA LYS A 411 -6.06 13.72 -19.58
C LYS A 411 -6.69 15.01 -19.06
N ILE A 412 -7.58 14.90 -18.08
CA ILE A 412 -8.23 16.07 -17.43
C ILE A 412 -7.20 16.94 -16.71
N LEU A 413 -6.35 16.33 -15.89
CA LEU A 413 -5.32 17.03 -15.13
C LEU A 413 -4.36 17.81 -16.04
N LYS A 414 -3.89 17.17 -17.12
CA LYS A 414 -3.01 17.81 -18.11
C LYS A 414 -3.72 18.94 -18.87
N ALA A 415 -5.00 18.75 -19.20
CA ALA A 415 -5.78 19.76 -19.88
C ALA A 415 -5.97 21.01 -19.02
N ASN A 416 -6.24 20.87 -17.73
CA ASN A 416 -6.45 22.00 -16.82
C ASN A 416 -5.18 22.86 -16.65
N VAL A 417 -4.00 22.24 -16.60
CA VAL A 417 -2.72 22.97 -16.51
C VAL A 417 -2.29 23.50 -17.88
N GLY A 418 -2.56 22.77 -18.95
CA GLY A 418 -2.21 23.15 -20.33
C GLY A 418 -3.06 24.27 -20.91
N ASN A 419 -4.32 24.39 -20.52
CA ASN A 419 -5.25 25.37 -21.06
C ASN A 419 -5.19 26.71 -20.32
N ALA A 420 -5.27 27.82 -21.07
CA ALA A 420 -5.14 29.14 -20.52
C ALA A 420 -6.29 29.55 -19.56
N THR A 421 -7.52 29.17 -19.88
CA THR A 421 -8.70 29.58 -19.10
C THR A 421 -8.71 28.98 -17.68
N PRO A 422 -8.64 27.66 -17.45
CA PRO A 422 -8.62 27.11 -16.11
C PRO A 422 -7.37 27.51 -15.32
N PHE A 423 -6.23 27.65 -15.98
CA PHE A 423 -5.01 28.11 -15.32
C PHE A 423 -5.12 29.58 -14.86
N LYS A 424 -5.65 30.47 -15.68
CA LYS A 424 -5.85 31.90 -15.31
C LYS A 424 -6.87 32.05 -14.18
N ALA A 425 -7.96 31.28 -14.19
CA ALA A 425 -8.93 31.27 -13.10
C ALA A 425 -8.28 30.81 -11.76
N ALA A 426 -7.53 29.74 -11.79
CA ALA A 426 -6.80 29.27 -10.60
C ALA A 426 -5.72 30.25 -10.12
N LEU A 427 -5.06 30.97 -11.05
CA LEU A 427 -4.09 32.00 -10.72
C LEU A 427 -4.74 33.24 -10.08
N ASP A 428 -5.89 33.67 -10.59
CA ASP A 428 -6.66 34.75 -10.00
C ASP A 428 -7.11 34.41 -8.57
N ASP A 429 -7.56 33.17 -8.36
CA ASP A 429 -7.88 32.68 -7.03
C ASP A 429 -6.65 32.64 -6.12
N ALA A 430 -5.52 32.10 -6.59
CA ALA A 430 -4.27 32.03 -5.81
C ALA A 430 -3.79 33.40 -5.33
N VAL A 431 -3.92 34.44 -6.20
CA VAL A 431 -3.56 35.82 -5.85
C VAL A 431 -4.49 36.40 -4.78
N LYS A 432 -5.77 36.02 -4.77
CA LYS A 432 -6.74 36.47 -3.74
C LYS A 432 -6.50 35.78 -2.37
N TYR A 433 -5.98 34.54 -2.37
CA TYR A 433 -5.67 33.78 -1.16
C TYR A 433 -4.28 34.06 -0.57
N THR A 434 -3.58 35.10 -1.01
CA THR A 434 -2.39 35.55 -0.27
C THR A 434 -2.79 35.90 1.17
N PRO A 435 -2.01 35.44 2.19
CA PRO A 435 -2.39 35.58 3.59
C PRO A 435 -2.80 37.01 3.96
N GLU A 436 -3.87 37.14 4.76
CA GLU A 436 -4.39 38.46 5.23
C GLU A 436 -3.31 39.25 5.96
N GLU A 437 -2.37 38.62 6.61
CA GLU A 437 -1.21 39.24 7.24
C GLU A 437 -0.38 40.10 6.27
N HIS A 438 -0.36 39.71 4.99
CA HIS A 438 0.33 40.46 3.95
C HIS A 438 -0.58 41.51 3.25
N GLN A 439 -1.90 41.44 3.46
CA GLN A 439 -2.84 42.40 2.87
C GLN A 439 -2.89 43.74 3.64
N GLN A 440 -2.43 43.74 4.90
CA GLN A 440 -2.37 44.94 5.75
C GLN A 440 -0.93 45.46 5.90
N VAL A 441 -0.15 45.45 4.84
CA VAL A 441 1.17 46.07 4.86
C VAL A 441 0.95 47.61 5.03
N ALA A 442 1.22 48.08 6.24
CA ALA A 442 1.33 49.51 6.49
C ALA A 442 2.62 50.02 5.83
N TRP A 443 2.48 50.65 4.69
CA TRP A 443 3.59 51.34 4.06
C TRP A 443 4.14 52.37 5.04
N ASP A 444 5.47 52.43 5.17
CA ASP A 444 6.15 53.32 6.13
C ASP A 444 5.89 53.01 7.61
N ALA A 445 5.53 51.76 7.95
CA ALA A 445 5.43 51.30 9.34
C ALA A 445 6.74 51.50 10.15
N HIS A 446 7.84 51.65 9.45
CA HIS A 446 9.18 51.82 10.03
C HIS A 446 9.83 53.12 9.53
N PRO A 447 9.41 54.29 9.98
CA PRO A 447 9.92 55.61 9.50
C PRO A 447 11.43 55.80 9.71
N HIS A 448 12.07 54.92 10.48
CA HIS A 448 13.51 54.91 10.68
C HIS A 448 14.29 54.05 9.68
N LEU A 449 13.61 53.41 8.74
CA LEU A 449 14.23 52.61 7.68
C LEU A 449 14.11 53.33 6.34
N LEU A 450 15.22 53.52 5.64
CA LEU A 450 15.25 54.03 4.28
C LEU A 450 15.77 52.92 3.34
N ASN A 451 14.94 52.55 2.35
CA ASN A 451 15.28 51.54 1.38
C ASN A 451 16.00 52.16 0.17
N PHE A 452 17.16 51.58 -0.16
CA PHE A 452 17.93 51.86 -1.35
C PHE A 452 17.89 50.65 -2.29
N LEU A 453 18.33 50.73 -3.53
CA LEU A 453 18.36 49.66 -4.47
C LEU A 453 19.24 48.45 -4.02
N ASN A 454 20.22 48.66 -3.17
CA ASN A 454 21.21 47.70 -2.72
C ASN A 454 21.13 47.34 -1.23
N GLY A 455 20.14 47.87 -0.50
CA GLY A 455 19.97 47.58 0.91
C GLY A 455 19.07 48.56 1.65
N THR A 456 18.94 48.40 2.95
CA THR A 456 18.12 49.25 3.83
C THR A 456 19.03 49.94 4.85
N TYR A 457 18.95 51.26 4.98
CA TYR A 457 19.61 52.03 6.02
C TYR A 457 18.68 52.24 7.19
N ASN A 458 19.13 51.90 8.36
CA ASN A 458 18.38 52.11 9.59
C ASN A 458 18.91 53.37 10.34
N PHE A 459 18.11 54.42 10.39
CA PHE A 459 18.47 55.68 11.04
C PHE A 459 18.62 55.59 12.56
N LYS A 460 18.01 54.56 13.21
CA LYS A 460 18.17 54.36 14.67
C LYS A 460 19.48 53.72 15.02
N THR A 461 19.95 52.77 14.20
CA THR A 461 21.19 52.05 14.44
C THR A 461 22.37 52.54 13.64
N HIS A 462 22.11 53.38 12.65
CA HIS A 462 23.09 53.88 11.67
C HIS A 462 23.77 52.77 10.87
N ILE A 463 23.04 51.61 10.68
CA ILE A 463 23.56 50.47 9.96
C ILE A 463 22.87 50.34 8.58
N PHE A 464 23.69 50.10 7.55
CA PHE A 464 23.22 49.71 6.26
C PHE A 464 23.26 48.16 6.17
N GLN A 465 22.13 47.56 5.87
CA GLN A 465 22.00 46.09 5.83
C GLN A 465 21.35 45.61 4.54
N PRO A 466 21.53 44.34 4.12
CA PRO A 466 20.78 43.78 2.99
C PRO A 466 19.29 43.92 3.19
N HIS A 467 18.53 43.97 2.09
CA HIS A 467 17.08 44.02 2.15
C HIS A 467 16.50 42.78 2.90
N ASN A 468 15.54 43.04 3.77
CA ASN A 468 14.73 42.00 4.38
C ASN A 468 13.33 42.07 3.79
N LYS A 469 12.69 40.89 3.58
CA LYS A 469 11.34 40.78 3.04
C LYS A 469 10.23 41.07 4.07
N THR A 470 10.61 41.32 5.33
CA THR A 470 9.65 41.57 6.42
C THR A 470 8.86 42.88 6.23
#